data_275a389c1f9cdfbb158600db99a67878
#
_entry.id   275a389c1f9cdfbb158600db99a67878
#
_cell.length_a   1.000
_cell.length_b   1.000
_cell.length_c   1.000
_cell.angle_alpha   90.00
_cell.angle_beta   90.00
_cell.angle_gamma   90.00
#
_symmetry.space_group_name_H-M   'P 1'
#
loop_
_entity.id
_entity.type
_entity.pdbx_description
1 polymer ?
#
loop_
_entity_poly.entity_id
_entity_poly.type
_entity_poly.pdbx_seq_one_letter_code
_entity_poly.pdbx_strand_id
1 'polypeptide(L)'
;MPERIFDGSKLRERRVIARKSQTSVAAAIGVRTNQVSKWETNQATPPQERLPGIARAVDADLDELFPRLGPPDLIDLRCDAGMTRADTTEFTKTRSAMAVRSAEEGKRPLSEEHELALSKAYGVTLADLRAAQKRSFGYDVPAVVPLRAVPAPEDQVIADRIAYVRDEVFGGDLPSDAEIASAGNRKCGRPLLTEDLVQGLREGTQTQTSEDVLDALALALNLPPVYMHTPDPQIARLVVSAQVVRNSYTIRAARGGENGIPESARAELADFISDTMAEILGESGGAK
;
A
#
# COMPACT_ATOMS: atom_id res chain seq x y z
N MET A 1 -17.97 1.20 9.30
CA MET A 1 -16.58 1.64 9.45
C MET A 1 -15.79 0.46 9.96
N PRO A 2 -14.74 0.03 9.30
CA PRO A 2 -14.05 -1.19 9.66
C PRO A 2 -13.03 -0.93 10.78
N GLU A 3 -13.50 -0.84 12.02
CA GLU A 3 -12.61 -0.84 13.18
C GLU A 3 -11.73 -2.10 13.16
N ARG A 4 -10.53 -1.99 13.74
CA ARG A 4 -9.66 -3.17 13.92
C ARG A 4 -10.31 -4.16 14.85
N ILE A 5 -10.23 -5.43 14.48
CA ILE A 5 -10.78 -6.53 15.26
C ILE A 5 -9.84 -6.82 16.43
N PHE A 6 -10.34 -6.63 17.64
CA PHE A 6 -9.62 -6.95 18.85
C PHE A 6 -9.98 -8.34 19.37
N ASP A 7 -8.96 -9.14 19.69
CA ASP A 7 -9.09 -10.43 20.37
C ASP A 7 -8.06 -10.50 21.51
N GLY A 8 -8.55 -10.47 22.74
CA GLY A 8 -7.72 -10.53 23.93
C GLY A 8 -6.96 -11.84 24.08
N SER A 9 -7.49 -12.95 23.56
CA SER A 9 -6.82 -14.25 23.58
C SER A 9 -5.55 -14.22 22.72
N LYS A 10 -5.63 -13.62 21.53
CA LYS A 10 -4.47 -13.40 20.65
C LYS A 10 -3.46 -12.47 21.28
N LEU A 11 -3.90 -11.39 21.92
CA LEU A 11 -3.01 -10.48 22.65
C LEU A 11 -2.23 -11.23 23.73
N ARG A 12 -2.92 -12.06 24.53
CA ARG A 12 -2.29 -12.89 25.57
C ARG A 12 -1.27 -13.84 24.98
N GLU A 13 -1.62 -14.54 23.90
CA GLU A 13 -0.74 -15.47 23.21
C GLU A 13 0.54 -14.78 22.72
N ARG A 14 0.41 -13.65 22.00
CA ARG A 14 1.57 -12.90 21.51
C ARG A 14 2.44 -12.35 22.62
N ARG A 15 1.84 -11.85 23.72
CA ARG A 15 2.59 -11.40 24.88
C ARG A 15 3.43 -12.54 25.49
N VAL A 16 2.87 -13.75 25.59
CA VAL A 16 3.58 -14.92 26.13
C VAL A 16 4.72 -15.33 25.20
N ILE A 17 4.49 -15.36 23.88
CA ILE A 17 5.54 -15.61 22.87
C ILE A 17 6.67 -14.58 22.99
N ALA A 18 6.33 -13.29 23.13
CA ALA A 18 7.29 -12.21 23.34
C ALA A 18 7.96 -12.23 24.73
N ARG A 19 7.60 -13.16 25.61
CA ARG A 19 8.11 -13.27 26.99
C ARG A 19 7.94 -12.00 27.81
N LYS A 20 6.88 -11.24 27.56
CA LYS A 20 6.53 -10.02 28.31
C LYS A 20 5.56 -10.33 29.43
N SER A 21 5.69 -9.63 30.57
CA SER A 21 4.69 -9.66 31.63
C SER A 21 3.54 -8.68 31.34
N GLN A 22 2.36 -8.91 31.92
CA GLN A 22 1.26 -7.92 31.85
C GLN A 22 1.69 -6.55 32.40
N THR A 23 2.52 -6.52 33.44
CA THR A 23 3.06 -5.31 34.04
C THR A 23 4.00 -4.58 33.06
N SER A 24 4.85 -5.32 32.33
CA SER A 24 5.75 -4.75 31.34
C SER A 24 4.96 -4.10 30.17
N VAL A 25 3.95 -4.80 29.67
CA VAL A 25 3.06 -4.26 28.61
C VAL A 25 2.31 -3.02 29.12
N ALA A 26 1.75 -3.10 30.34
CA ALA A 26 1.04 -1.97 30.94
C ALA A 26 1.92 -0.73 31.10
N ALA A 27 3.16 -0.91 31.54
CA ALA A 27 4.15 0.18 31.66
C ALA A 27 4.50 0.80 30.29
N ALA A 28 4.69 -0.05 29.25
CA ALA A 28 5.05 0.40 27.92
C ALA A 28 3.97 1.28 27.26
N ILE A 29 2.68 1.05 27.59
CA ILE A 29 1.56 1.79 26.99
C ILE A 29 0.88 2.78 27.97
N GLY A 30 1.45 2.96 29.17
CA GLY A 30 0.99 3.94 30.16
C GLY A 30 -0.38 3.62 30.76
N VAL A 31 -0.66 2.33 31.07
CA VAL A 31 -1.91 1.90 31.68
C VAL A 31 -1.64 1.08 32.96
N ARG A 32 -2.70 0.76 33.70
CA ARG A 32 -2.60 -0.13 34.87
C ARG A 32 -2.59 -1.60 34.42
N THR A 33 -1.87 -2.45 35.11
CA THR A 33 -1.78 -3.89 34.83
C THR A 33 -3.16 -4.57 34.76
N ASN A 34 -4.09 -4.16 35.63
CA ASN A 34 -5.45 -4.72 35.64
C ASN A 34 -6.23 -4.42 34.33
N GLN A 35 -5.92 -3.34 33.61
CA GLN A 35 -6.52 -3.06 32.30
C GLN A 35 -6.03 -4.07 31.25
N VAL A 36 -4.72 -4.36 31.23
CA VAL A 36 -4.16 -5.40 30.33
C VAL A 36 -4.81 -6.75 30.63
N SER A 37 -4.96 -7.11 31.90
CA SER A 37 -5.63 -8.35 32.31
C SER A 37 -7.08 -8.41 31.82
N LYS A 38 -7.85 -7.32 31.94
CA LYS A 38 -9.23 -7.25 31.41
C LYS A 38 -9.28 -7.37 29.89
N TRP A 39 -8.31 -6.79 29.17
CA TRP A 39 -8.22 -6.92 27.73
C TRP A 39 -7.91 -8.36 27.31
N GLU A 40 -6.93 -9.00 27.92
CA GLU A 40 -6.56 -10.38 27.63
C GLU A 40 -7.67 -11.41 27.93
N THR A 41 -8.60 -11.06 28.81
CA THR A 41 -9.77 -11.89 29.14
C THR A 41 -11.03 -11.48 28.41
N ASN A 42 -10.94 -10.54 27.42
CA ASN A 42 -12.07 -9.98 26.69
C ASN A 42 -13.16 -9.35 27.60
N GLN A 43 -12.83 -8.96 28.83
CA GLN A 43 -13.73 -8.23 29.72
C GLN A 43 -13.83 -6.74 29.38
N ALA A 44 -12.87 -6.23 28.61
CA ALA A 44 -12.86 -4.87 28.07
C ALA A 44 -12.10 -4.85 26.75
N THR A 45 -12.45 -3.90 25.90
CA THR A 45 -11.73 -3.63 24.65
C THR A 45 -10.90 -2.36 24.82
N PRO A 46 -9.63 -2.34 24.41
CA PRO A 46 -8.84 -1.12 24.39
C PRO A 46 -9.38 -0.14 23.36
N PRO A 47 -9.23 1.19 23.58
CA PRO A 47 -9.48 2.18 22.54
C PRO A 47 -8.60 1.91 21.30
N GLN A 48 -9.15 2.17 20.12
CA GLN A 48 -8.49 1.87 18.84
C GLN A 48 -7.11 2.53 18.71
N GLU A 49 -6.97 3.77 19.19
CA GLU A 49 -5.70 4.50 19.19
C GLU A 49 -4.62 3.89 20.10
N ARG A 50 -4.96 2.95 20.96
CA ARG A 50 -4.00 2.23 21.79
C ARG A 50 -3.47 0.95 21.14
N LEU A 51 -4.17 0.42 20.14
CA LEU A 51 -3.79 -0.84 19.48
C LEU A 51 -2.37 -0.83 18.91
N PRO A 52 -1.89 0.24 18.24
CA PRO A 52 -0.52 0.30 17.77
C PRO A 52 0.52 0.24 18.89
N GLY A 53 0.25 0.90 20.00
CA GLY A 53 1.09 0.83 21.20
C GLY A 53 1.15 -0.56 21.82
N ILE A 54 -0.01 -1.24 21.87
CA ILE A 54 -0.11 -2.60 22.36
C ILE A 54 0.66 -3.56 21.46
N ALA A 55 0.50 -3.48 20.13
CA ALA A 55 1.20 -4.32 19.17
C ALA A 55 2.72 -4.18 19.33
N ARG A 56 3.23 -2.95 19.39
CA ARG A 56 4.66 -2.68 19.67
C ARG A 56 5.14 -3.24 20.99
N ALA A 57 4.31 -3.16 22.06
CA ALA A 57 4.69 -3.63 23.39
C ALA A 57 4.84 -5.16 23.46
N VAL A 58 4.20 -5.91 22.54
CA VAL A 58 4.28 -7.37 22.44
C VAL A 58 5.09 -7.83 21.22
N ASP A 59 5.89 -6.93 20.63
CA ASP A 59 6.76 -7.20 19.48
C ASP A 59 5.98 -7.87 18.32
N ALA A 60 4.78 -7.34 17.99
CA ALA A 60 3.90 -7.86 16.95
C ALA A 60 3.59 -6.81 15.90
N ASP A 61 3.33 -7.25 14.68
CA ASP A 61 2.76 -6.41 13.63
C ASP A 61 1.31 -6.04 13.96
N LEU A 62 0.92 -4.80 13.63
CA LEU A 62 -0.41 -4.27 13.96
C LEU A 62 -1.52 -4.99 13.18
N ASP A 63 -1.30 -5.25 11.89
CA ASP A 63 -2.29 -5.86 11.00
C ASP A 63 -2.43 -7.37 11.30
N GLU A 64 -1.33 -8.02 11.69
CA GLU A 64 -1.33 -9.42 12.11
C GLU A 64 -2.10 -9.62 13.44
N LEU A 65 -1.83 -8.75 14.44
CA LEU A 65 -2.44 -8.88 15.75
C LEU A 65 -3.89 -8.38 15.78
N PHE A 66 -4.16 -7.27 15.10
CA PHE A 66 -5.46 -6.60 15.07
C PHE A 66 -5.89 -6.32 13.62
N PRO A 67 -6.31 -7.35 12.87
CA PRO A 67 -6.70 -7.20 11.47
C PRO A 67 -7.90 -6.27 11.31
N ARG A 68 -8.03 -5.68 10.12
CA ARG A 68 -9.15 -4.82 9.74
C ARG A 68 -9.88 -5.41 8.54
N LEU A 69 -11.21 -5.28 8.51
CA LEU A 69 -12.03 -5.65 7.38
C LEU A 69 -12.25 -4.43 6.47
N GLY A 70 -11.37 -4.25 5.52
CA GLY A 70 -11.49 -3.18 4.52
C GLY A 70 -10.52 -2.02 4.72
N PRO A 71 -10.53 -1.06 3.78
CA PRO A 71 -9.59 0.05 3.77
C PRO A 71 -9.87 1.08 4.87
N PRO A 72 -8.82 1.70 5.46
CA PRO A 72 -8.97 2.66 6.53
C PRO A 72 -9.66 3.95 6.08
N ASP A 73 -10.47 4.53 6.95
CA ASP A 73 -10.96 5.91 6.85
C ASP A 73 -10.07 6.88 7.65
N LEU A 74 -10.47 8.16 7.81
CA LEU A 74 -9.67 9.13 8.56
C LEU A 74 -9.57 8.81 10.05
N ILE A 75 -10.63 8.25 10.65
CA ILE A 75 -10.60 7.83 12.06
C ILE A 75 -9.58 6.72 12.22
N ASP A 76 -9.61 5.76 11.31
CA ASP A 76 -8.73 4.62 11.30
C ASP A 76 -7.26 5.04 11.16
N LEU A 77 -6.93 5.92 10.21
CA LEU A 77 -5.56 6.43 10.03
C LEU A 77 -5.04 7.13 11.29
N ARG A 78 -5.88 7.94 11.94
CA ARG A 78 -5.51 8.59 13.20
C ARG A 78 -5.25 7.56 14.31
N CYS A 79 -6.14 6.59 14.44
CA CYS A 79 -6.00 5.53 15.45
C CYS A 79 -4.75 4.67 15.18
N ASP A 80 -4.45 4.36 13.92
CA ASP A 80 -3.26 3.60 13.52
C ASP A 80 -1.96 4.38 13.78
N ALA A 81 -2.02 5.71 13.75
CA ALA A 81 -0.92 6.56 14.22
C ALA A 81 -0.80 6.62 15.76
N GLY A 82 -1.72 5.98 16.49
CA GLY A 82 -1.76 6.02 17.95
C GLY A 82 -2.22 7.35 18.54
N MET A 83 -2.91 8.17 17.76
CA MET A 83 -3.29 9.53 18.14
C MET A 83 -4.74 9.63 18.57
N THR A 84 -4.98 10.36 19.67
CA THR A 84 -6.32 10.81 20.03
C THR A 84 -6.73 12.02 19.19
N ARG A 85 -8.02 12.37 19.19
CA ARG A 85 -8.46 13.63 18.55
C ARG A 85 -7.81 14.87 19.16
N ALA A 86 -7.52 14.85 20.46
CA ALA A 86 -6.86 15.95 21.13
C ALA A 86 -5.44 16.18 20.58
N ASP A 87 -4.71 15.11 20.28
CA ASP A 87 -3.35 15.19 19.75
C ASP A 87 -3.32 15.87 18.37
N THR A 88 -4.42 15.80 17.60
CA THR A 88 -4.48 16.42 16.27
C THR A 88 -4.54 17.95 16.32
N THR A 89 -4.78 18.54 17.48
CA THR A 89 -4.84 20.02 17.63
C THR A 89 -3.53 20.71 17.29
N GLU A 90 -2.39 20.03 17.47
CA GLU A 90 -1.06 20.55 17.14
C GLU A 90 -0.86 20.75 15.63
N PHE A 91 -1.61 20.01 14.81
CA PHE A 91 -1.53 20.01 13.35
C PHE A 91 -2.60 20.90 12.69
N THR A 92 -3.35 21.66 13.47
CA THR A 92 -4.38 22.58 12.96
C THR A 92 -4.05 24.03 13.31
N LYS A 93 -4.25 24.96 12.36
CA LYS A 93 -3.99 26.41 12.59
C LYS A 93 -4.71 26.96 13.81
N THR A 94 -5.93 26.51 14.02
CA THR A 94 -6.80 27.00 15.12
C THR A 94 -6.52 26.28 16.44
N ARG A 95 -5.57 25.38 16.49
CA ARG A 95 -5.32 24.47 17.63
C ARG A 95 -6.62 23.82 18.15
N SER A 96 -7.49 23.46 17.23
CA SER A 96 -8.78 22.85 17.51
C SER A 96 -8.94 21.53 16.76
N ALA A 97 -9.43 20.51 17.43
CA ALA A 97 -9.75 19.23 16.80
C ALA A 97 -11.01 19.26 15.91
N MET A 98 -11.71 20.41 15.83
CA MET A 98 -12.99 20.52 15.11
C MET A 98 -12.85 20.26 13.60
N ALA A 99 -11.75 20.69 12.98
CA ALA A 99 -11.52 20.44 11.54
C ALA A 99 -11.38 18.95 11.27
N VAL A 100 -10.57 18.25 12.07
CA VAL A 100 -10.37 16.81 11.98
C VAL A 100 -11.66 16.06 12.27
N ARG A 101 -12.36 16.42 13.36
CA ARG A 101 -13.64 15.82 13.72
C ARG A 101 -14.67 15.96 12.59
N SER A 102 -14.80 17.15 11.99
CA SER A 102 -15.75 17.39 10.91
C SER A 102 -15.42 16.55 9.65
N ALA A 103 -14.14 16.36 9.36
CA ALA A 103 -13.69 15.52 8.24
C ALA A 103 -13.91 14.03 8.53
N GLU A 104 -13.62 13.56 9.74
CA GLU A 104 -13.89 12.20 10.19
C GLU A 104 -15.39 11.86 10.15
N GLU A 105 -16.26 12.84 10.46
CA GLU A 105 -17.71 12.68 10.40
C GLU A 105 -18.29 12.90 9.00
N GLY A 106 -17.46 13.09 7.96
CA GLY A 106 -17.87 13.32 6.58
C GLY A 106 -18.64 14.61 6.34
N LYS A 107 -18.50 15.60 7.24
CA LYS A 107 -19.26 16.87 7.19
C LYS A 107 -18.55 17.96 6.40
N ARG A 108 -17.24 18.09 6.57
CA ARG A 108 -16.43 19.12 5.92
C ARG A 108 -15.03 18.56 5.65
N PRO A 109 -14.52 18.68 4.42
CA PRO A 109 -13.18 18.20 4.09
C PRO A 109 -12.10 19.00 4.81
N LEU A 110 -10.93 18.39 4.99
CA LEU A 110 -9.71 19.05 5.43
C LEU A 110 -9.28 20.09 4.40
N SER A 111 -8.61 21.14 4.82
CA SER A 111 -7.89 22.02 3.91
C SER A 111 -6.57 21.36 3.48
N GLU A 112 -6.01 21.74 2.34
CA GLU A 112 -4.74 21.20 1.82
C GLU A 112 -3.62 21.28 2.85
N GLU A 113 -3.53 22.35 3.59
CA GLU A 113 -2.55 22.51 4.66
C GLU A 113 -2.74 21.51 5.81
N HIS A 114 -4.00 21.25 6.22
CA HIS A 114 -4.27 20.21 7.21
C HIS A 114 -4.03 18.82 6.66
N GLU A 115 -4.35 18.57 5.39
CA GLU A 115 -4.03 17.28 4.73
C GLU A 115 -2.53 17.00 4.76
N LEU A 116 -1.70 18.00 4.39
CA LEU A 116 -0.25 17.84 4.39
C LEU A 116 0.33 17.65 5.80
N ALA A 117 -0.17 18.38 6.78
CA ALA A 117 0.29 18.28 8.16
C ALA A 117 -0.10 16.91 8.76
N LEU A 118 -1.35 16.48 8.55
CA LEU A 118 -1.86 15.22 9.10
C LEU A 118 -1.31 14.00 8.38
N SER A 119 -1.05 14.04 7.07
CA SER A 119 -0.41 12.93 6.37
C SER A 119 0.97 12.62 6.97
N LYS A 120 1.76 13.65 7.25
CA LYS A 120 3.06 13.51 7.93
C LYS A 120 2.91 12.99 9.36
N ALA A 121 1.94 13.51 10.11
CA ALA A 121 1.70 13.10 11.49
C ALA A 121 1.23 11.64 11.59
N TYR A 122 0.41 11.19 10.66
CA TYR A 122 -0.09 9.80 10.60
C TYR A 122 0.90 8.84 9.94
N GLY A 123 1.98 9.35 9.32
CA GLY A 123 2.97 8.53 8.63
C GLY A 123 2.43 7.89 7.34
N VAL A 124 1.48 8.53 6.67
CA VAL A 124 0.86 8.06 5.43
C VAL A 124 1.10 9.04 4.28
N THR A 125 0.94 8.57 3.04
CA THR A 125 1.01 9.47 1.88
C THR A 125 -0.19 10.41 1.84
N LEU A 126 -0.04 11.56 1.16
CA LEU A 126 -1.14 12.48 0.95
C LEU A 126 -2.30 11.82 0.16
N ALA A 127 -1.96 10.93 -0.77
CA ALA A 127 -2.93 10.14 -1.54
C ALA A 127 -3.74 9.20 -0.63
N ASP A 128 -3.10 8.50 0.30
CA ASP A 128 -3.77 7.62 1.26
C ASP A 128 -4.69 8.40 2.18
N LEU A 129 -4.24 9.57 2.67
CA LEU A 129 -5.05 10.42 3.51
C LEU A 129 -6.30 10.93 2.76
N ARG A 130 -6.15 11.36 1.50
CA ARG A 130 -7.26 11.80 0.64
C ARG A 130 -8.23 10.66 0.34
N ALA A 131 -7.70 9.45 0.07
CA ALA A 131 -8.53 8.27 -0.11
C ALA A 131 -9.33 7.92 1.16
N ALA A 132 -8.68 7.97 2.33
CA ALA A 132 -9.33 7.77 3.62
C ALA A 132 -10.40 8.85 3.89
N GLN A 133 -10.11 10.11 3.56
CA GLN A 133 -11.09 11.19 3.66
C GLN A 133 -12.33 10.93 2.79
N LYS A 134 -12.15 10.52 1.53
CA LYS A 134 -13.27 10.16 0.66
C LYS A 134 -14.13 9.05 1.26
N ARG A 135 -13.49 8.03 1.89
CA ARG A 135 -14.23 6.96 2.59
C ARG A 135 -15.01 7.48 3.79
N SER A 136 -14.45 8.41 4.59
CA SER A 136 -15.18 9.08 5.67
C SER A 136 -16.43 9.83 5.15
N PHE A 137 -16.43 10.28 3.89
CA PHE A 137 -17.57 10.92 3.23
C PHE A 137 -18.53 9.91 2.57
N GLY A 138 -18.29 8.61 2.74
CA GLY A 138 -19.16 7.55 2.20
C GLY A 138 -18.88 7.16 0.75
N TYR A 139 -17.80 7.65 0.15
CA TYR A 139 -17.40 7.20 -1.18
C TYR A 139 -16.74 5.83 -1.09
N ASP A 140 -17.11 4.92 -1.98
CA ASP A 140 -16.47 3.62 -2.12
C ASP A 140 -15.14 3.79 -2.88
N VAL A 141 -14.08 4.07 -2.13
CA VAL A 141 -12.71 4.17 -2.67
C VAL A 141 -11.99 2.90 -2.25
N PRO A 142 -11.58 2.05 -3.22
CA PRO A 142 -10.83 0.84 -2.90
C PRO A 142 -9.59 1.17 -2.07
N ALA A 143 -9.13 0.19 -1.27
CA ALA A 143 -7.85 0.31 -0.60
C ALA A 143 -6.78 0.58 -1.66
N VAL A 144 -6.00 1.63 -1.48
CA VAL A 144 -4.67 1.64 -2.05
C VAL A 144 -3.94 0.55 -1.26
N VAL A 145 -3.77 -0.61 -1.87
CA VAL A 145 -3.01 -1.70 -1.24
C VAL A 145 -1.64 -1.09 -0.94
N PRO A 146 -1.19 -1.00 0.34
CA PRO A 146 0.15 -0.57 0.60
C PRO A 146 1.08 -1.57 -0.06
N LEU A 147 1.64 -1.19 -1.19
CA LEU A 147 2.58 -2.01 -1.91
C LEU A 147 3.75 -2.31 -0.96
N ARG A 148 4.03 -3.59 -0.81
CA ARG A 148 5.19 -4.07 -0.06
C ARG A 148 6.40 -3.19 -0.39
N ALA A 149 7.18 -2.80 0.60
CA ALA A 149 8.34 -1.95 0.38
C ALA A 149 9.19 -2.51 -0.76
N VAL A 150 9.30 -1.76 -1.86
CA VAL A 150 10.25 -2.10 -2.92
C VAL A 150 11.63 -1.94 -2.32
N PRO A 151 12.52 -2.94 -2.36
CA PRO A 151 13.90 -2.79 -1.93
C PRO A 151 14.57 -1.60 -2.62
N ALA A 152 15.52 -0.96 -1.97
CA ALA A 152 16.23 0.19 -2.54
C ALA A 152 16.91 -0.20 -3.87
N PRO A 153 16.92 0.70 -4.87
CA PRO A 153 17.39 0.37 -6.22
C PRO A 153 18.87 -0.04 -6.32
N GLU A 154 19.68 0.37 -5.37
CA GLU A 154 21.14 0.10 -5.37
C GLU A 154 21.45 -1.39 -5.16
N ASP A 155 20.54 -2.17 -4.54
CA ASP A 155 20.67 -3.59 -4.25
C ASP A 155 19.71 -4.46 -5.08
N GLN A 156 18.92 -3.87 -5.99
CA GLN A 156 17.87 -4.59 -6.71
C GLN A 156 18.41 -5.37 -7.90
N VAL A 157 18.66 -6.64 -7.67
CA VAL A 157 18.88 -7.63 -8.74
C VAL A 157 17.61 -7.71 -9.60
N ILE A 158 17.73 -7.89 -10.91
CA ILE A 158 16.60 -8.03 -11.86
C ILE A 158 15.60 -9.11 -11.37
N ALA A 159 16.10 -10.17 -10.74
CA ALA A 159 15.30 -11.23 -10.13
C ALA A 159 14.31 -10.70 -9.06
N ASP A 160 14.73 -9.75 -8.22
CA ASP A 160 13.86 -9.18 -7.18
C ASP A 160 12.73 -8.35 -7.78
N ARG A 161 13.01 -7.65 -8.89
CA ARG A 161 11.99 -6.92 -9.64
C ARG A 161 10.96 -7.84 -10.28
N ILE A 162 11.42 -8.96 -10.86
CA ILE A 162 10.52 -9.97 -11.43
C ILE A 162 9.69 -10.62 -10.32
N ALA A 163 10.29 -10.96 -9.18
CA ALA A 163 9.61 -11.54 -8.04
C ALA A 163 8.54 -10.57 -7.48
N TYR A 164 8.85 -9.28 -7.39
CA TYR A 164 7.91 -8.27 -6.95
C TYR A 164 6.69 -8.15 -7.88
N VAL A 165 6.92 -8.14 -9.20
CA VAL A 165 5.84 -8.15 -10.20
C VAL A 165 5.01 -9.43 -10.13
N ARG A 166 5.66 -10.60 -9.94
CA ARG A 166 4.97 -11.87 -9.73
C ARG A 166 3.97 -11.77 -8.59
N ASP A 167 4.40 -11.27 -7.44
CA ASP A 167 3.60 -11.26 -6.22
C ASP A 167 2.47 -10.22 -6.32
N GLU A 168 2.76 -9.01 -6.81
CA GLU A 168 1.82 -7.88 -6.79
C GLU A 168 0.88 -7.84 -8.02
N VAL A 169 1.36 -8.20 -9.20
CA VAL A 169 0.59 -8.09 -10.45
C VAL A 169 -0.09 -9.40 -10.82
N PHE A 170 0.61 -10.52 -10.60
CA PHE A 170 0.17 -11.85 -11.02
C PHE A 170 -0.34 -12.73 -9.87
N GLY A 171 -0.31 -12.25 -8.62
CA GLY A 171 -0.83 -12.99 -7.47
C GLY A 171 -0.05 -14.27 -7.14
N GLY A 172 1.23 -14.31 -7.49
CA GLY A 172 2.14 -15.42 -7.23
C GLY A 172 2.45 -16.32 -8.44
N ASP A 173 1.61 -16.30 -9.47
CA ASP A 173 1.73 -17.17 -10.66
C ASP A 173 2.14 -16.38 -11.91
N LEU A 174 3.44 -16.37 -12.24
CA LEU A 174 3.93 -15.82 -13.51
C LEU A 174 3.60 -16.77 -14.67
N PRO A 175 3.43 -16.22 -15.90
CA PRO A 175 3.51 -17.02 -17.10
C PRO A 175 4.83 -17.81 -17.19
N SER A 176 4.86 -18.91 -17.92
CA SER A 176 6.09 -19.68 -18.12
C SER A 176 7.18 -18.84 -18.80
N ASP A 177 8.43 -19.19 -18.57
CA ASP A 177 9.58 -18.45 -19.14
C ASP A 177 9.53 -18.42 -20.67
N ALA A 178 9.04 -19.51 -21.30
CA ALA A 178 8.78 -19.57 -22.75
C ALA A 178 7.69 -18.59 -23.20
N GLU A 179 6.60 -18.46 -22.43
CA GLU A 179 5.52 -17.49 -22.72
C GLU A 179 5.98 -16.05 -22.55
N ILE A 180 6.76 -15.76 -21.51
CA ILE A 180 7.38 -14.46 -21.29
C ILE A 180 8.30 -14.10 -22.46
N ALA A 181 9.19 -15.01 -22.85
CA ALA A 181 10.09 -14.79 -23.98
C ALA A 181 9.33 -14.54 -25.29
N SER A 182 8.33 -15.37 -25.58
CA SER A 182 7.49 -15.22 -26.77
C SER A 182 6.71 -13.89 -26.77
N ALA A 183 6.13 -13.49 -25.63
CA ALA A 183 5.38 -12.26 -25.50
C ALA A 183 6.27 -11.03 -25.68
N GLY A 184 7.46 -11.01 -25.06
CA GLY A 184 8.40 -9.91 -25.18
C GLY A 184 8.91 -9.73 -26.60
N ASN A 185 9.35 -10.82 -27.23
CA ASN A 185 9.83 -10.82 -28.62
C ASN A 185 8.76 -10.31 -29.59
N ARG A 186 7.51 -10.74 -29.40
CA ARG A 186 6.38 -10.30 -30.23
C ARG A 186 6.09 -8.81 -30.09
N LYS A 187 6.16 -8.29 -28.85
CA LYS A 187 5.89 -6.88 -28.57
C LYS A 187 7.02 -5.95 -29.04
N CYS A 188 8.27 -6.42 -28.93
CA CYS A 188 9.44 -5.67 -29.42
C CYS A 188 9.68 -5.83 -30.91
N GLY A 189 9.07 -6.82 -31.58
CA GLY A 189 9.31 -7.14 -32.98
C GLY A 189 10.70 -7.72 -33.27
N ARG A 190 11.44 -8.13 -32.25
CA ARG A 190 12.81 -8.67 -32.33
C ARG A 190 12.99 -9.87 -31.39
N PRO A 191 13.77 -10.91 -31.77
CA PRO A 191 14.01 -12.08 -30.92
C PRO A 191 15.11 -11.78 -29.88
N LEU A 192 14.77 -11.02 -28.85
CA LEU A 192 15.71 -10.59 -27.80
C LEU A 192 15.71 -11.53 -26.60
N LEU A 193 14.59 -12.20 -26.33
CA LEU A 193 14.42 -13.07 -25.18
C LEU A 193 14.43 -14.54 -25.60
N THR A 194 15.13 -15.36 -24.84
CA THR A 194 15.03 -16.82 -24.88
C THR A 194 14.52 -17.36 -23.56
N GLU A 195 13.97 -18.58 -23.53
CA GLU A 195 13.49 -19.21 -22.31
C GLU A 195 14.60 -19.28 -21.26
N ASP A 196 15.79 -19.76 -21.62
CA ASP A 196 16.94 -19.86 -20.72
C ASP A 196 17.37 -18.49 -20.15
N LEU A 197 17.31 -17.43 -20.97
CA LEU A 197 17.64 -16.08 -20.54
C LEU A 197 16.61 -15.56 -19.50
N VAL A 198 15.31 -15.75 -19.75
CA VAL A 198 14.25 -15.35 -18.84
C VAL A 198 14.36 -16.12 -17.52
N GLN A 199 14.61 -17.43 -17.59
CA GLN A 199 14.85 -18.27 -16.42
C GLN A 199 16.05 -17.75 -15.62
N GLY A 200 17.17 -17.50 -16.27
CA GLY A 200 18.39 -17.01 -15.61
C GLY A 200 18.22 -15.65 -14.93
N LEU A 201 17.47 -14.74 -15.56
CA LEU A 201 17.12 -13.44 -14.98
C LEU A 201 16.19 -13.58 -13.78
N ARG A 202 15.21 -14.48 -13.85
CA ARG A 202 14.26 -14.75 -12.77
C ARG A 202 14.91 -15.42 -11.55
N GLU A 203 15.84 -16.36 -11.80
CA GLU A 203 16.56 -17.09 -10.75
C GLU A 203 17.75 -16.30 -10.19
N GLY A 204 18.09 -15.16 -10.80
CA GLY A 204 19.23 -14.34 -10.40
C GLY A 204 20.60 -14.94 -10.76
N THR A 205 20.63 -15.99 -11.59
CA THR A 205 21.87 -16.58 -12.11
C THR A 205 22.50 -15.68 -13.19
N GLN A 206 21.67 -14.85 -13.84
CA GLN A 206 22.10 -13.80 -14.76
C GLN A 206 21.69 -12.44 -14.18
N THR A 207 22.67 -11.63 -13.81
CA THR A 207 22.46 -10.35 -13.12
C THR A 207 22.65 -9.13 -14.01
N GLN A 208 23.25 -9.30 -15.19
CA GLN A 208 23.50 -8.22 -16.14
C GLN A 208 22.94 -8.59 -17.53
N THR A 209 22.29 -7.62 -18.15
CA THR A 209 21.75 -7.75 -19.50
C THR A 209 21.70 -6.39 -20.20
N SER A 210 21.37 -6.36 -21.51
CA SER A 210 21.25 -5.10 -22.25
C SER A 210 19.92 -4.40 -21.94
N GLU A 211 19.88 -3.08 -22.13
CA GLU A 211 18.67 -2.28 -21.98
C GLU A 211 17.52 -2.79 -22.86
N ASP A 212 17.82 -3.16 -24.12
CA ASP A 212 16.83 -3.75 -25.05
C ASP A 212 16.16 -5.02 -24.48
N VAL A 213 16.92 -5.86 -23.75
CA VAL A 213 16.38 -7.08 -23.10
C VAL A 213 15.51 -6.72 -21.90
N LEU A 214 15.90 -5.72 -21.12
CA LEU A 214 15.08 -5.22 -20.00
C LEU A 214 13.76 -4.60 -20.49
N ASP A 215 13.80 -3.87 -21.60
CA ASP A 215 12.60 -3.34 -22.25
C ASP A 215 11.68 -4.45 -22.72
N ALA A 216 12.24 -5.46 -23.40
CA ALA A 216 11.48 -6.60 -23.86
C ALA A 216 10.84 -7.38 -22.70
N LEU A 217 11.55 -7.53 -21.60
CA LEU A 217 11.06 -8.19 -20.39
C LEU A 217 9.94 -7.39 -19.73
N ALA A 218 10.10 -6.06 -19.59
CA ALA A 218 9.05 -5.19 -19.06
C ALA A 218 7.77 -5.30 -19.90
N LEU A 219 7.90 -5.18 -21.21
CA LEU A 219 6.77 -5.31 -22.13
C LEU A 219 6.13 -6.72 -22.06
N ALA A 220 6.92 -7.80 -21.91
CA ALA A 220 6.38 -9.14 -21.71
C ALA A 220 5.46 -9.22 -20.50
N LEU A 221 5.85 -8.58 -19.40
CA LEU A 221 5.10 -8.51 -18.14
C LEU A 221 3.99 -7.47 -18.14
N ASN A 222 3.68 -6.85 -19.28
CA ASN A 222 2.70 -5.75 -19.43
C ASN A 222 3.04 -4.49 -18.64
N LEU A 223 4.32 -4.24 -18.38
CA LEU A 223 4.80 -3.05 -17.69
C LEU A 223 5.46 -2.08 -18.69
N PRO A 224 5.47 -0.78 -18.40
CA PRO A 224 6.26 0.16 -19.18
C PRO A 224 7.76 -0.08 -18.94
N PRO A 225 8.62 0.12 -19.96
CA PRO A 225 10.07 -0.07 -19.86
C PRO A 225 10.71 0.66 -18.68
N VAL A 226 10.24 1.86 -18.34
CA VAL A 226 10.73 2.65 -17.20
C VAL A 226 10.79 1.85 -15.89
N TYR A 227 9.94 0.85 -15.72
CA TYR A 227 9.95 0.01 -14.52
C TYR A 227 11.28 -0.71 -14.31
N MET A 228 11.87 -1.24 -15.36
CA MET A 228 13.14 -1.99 -15.28
C MET A 228 14.37 -1.07 -15.16
N HIS A 229 14.24 0.20 -15.54
CA HIS A 229 15.36 1.15 -15.57
C HIS A 229 15.34 2.17 -14.42
N THR A 230 14.18 2.41 -13.79
CA THR A 230 14.08 3.47 -12.78
C THR A 230 14.89 3.14 -11.53
N PRO A 231 15.77 4.03 -11.07
CA PRO A 231 16.42 3.88 -9.77
C PRO A 231 15.48 4.29 -8.61
N ASP A 232 14.38 4.99 -8.91
CA ASP A 232 13.46 5.50 -7.89
C ASP A 232 12.43 4.44 -7.50
N PRO A 233 12.43 3.99 -6.21
CA PRO A 233 11.49 3.01 -5.72
C PRO A 233 10.04 3.53 -5.71
N GLN A 234 9.82 4.84 -5.65
CA GLN A 234 8.47 5.40 -5.70
C GLN A 234 7.87 5.29 -7.09
N ILE A 235 8.67 5.58 -8.13
CA ILE A 235 8.25 5.40 -9.53
C ILE A 235 7.96 3.92 -9.81
N ALA A 236 8.82 3.01 -9.37
CA ALA A 236 8.61 1.58 -9.55
C ALA A 236 7.28 1.11 -8.90
N ARG A 237 6.98 1.59 -7.69
CA ARG A 237 5.72 1.31 -7.00
C ARG A 237 4.52 1.84 -7.75
N LEU A 238 4.59 3.08 -8.22
CA LEU A 238 3.50 3.74 -8.94
C LEU A 238 3.15 2.97 -10.21
N VAL A 239 4.16 2.53 -10.96
CA VAL A 239 3.99 1.73 -12.18
C VAL A 239 3.28 0.41 -11.89
N VAL A 240 3.70 -0.30 -10.86
CA VAL A 240 3.07 -1.58 -10.47
C VAL A 240 1.64 -1.36 -9.98
N SER A 241 1.40 -0.32 -9.16
CA SER A 241 0.04 0.04 -8.71
C SER A 241 -0.90 0.32 -9.86
N ALA A 242 -0.47 1.11 -10.82
CA ALA A 242 -1.27 1.41 -12.01
C ALA A 242 -1.60 0.15 -12.81
N GLN A 243 -0.67 -0.81 -12.88
CA GLN A 243 -0.90 -2.09 -13.53
C GLN A 243 -1.90 -2.98 -12.78
N VAL A 244 -1.82 -3.07 -11.45
CA VAL A 244 -2.77 -3.81 -10.62
C VAL A 244 -4.19 -3.25 -10.77
N VAL A 245 -4.32 -1.93 -10.73
CA VAL A 245 -5.60 -1.24 -10.97
C VAL A 245 -6.14 -1.59 -12.35
N ARG A 246 -5.32 -1.46 -13.40
CA ARG A 246 -5.70 -1.80 -14.78
C ARG A 246 -6.18 -3.24 -14.91
N ASN A 247 -5.47 -4.20 -14.30
CA ASN A 247 -5.85 -5.62 -14.32
C ASN A 247 -7.19 -5.86 -13.61
N SER A 248 -7.42 -5.21 -12.46
CA SER A 248 -8.66 -5.32 -11.69
C SER A 248 -9.88 -4.86 -12.50
N TYR A 249 -9.72 -3.78 -13.27
CA TYR A 249 -10.78 -3.28 -14.15
C TYR A 249 -11.04 -4.21 -15.34
N THR A 250 -9.98 -4.77 -15.94
CA THR A 250 -10.12 -5.71 -17.06
C THR A 250 -10.86 -6.97 -16.67
N ILE A 251 -10.57 -7.52 -15.48
CA ILE A 251 -11.24 -8.72 -14.94
C ILE A 251 -12.73 -8.44 -14.68
N ARG A 252 -13.08 -7.28 -14.12
CA ARG A 252 -14.47 -6.87 -13.89
C ARG A 252 -15.24 -6.70 -15.19
N ALA A 253 -14.62 -6.09 -16.21
CA ALA A 253 -15.23 -5.94 -17.53
C ALA A 253 -15.47 -7.28 -18.25
N ALA A 254 -14.56 -8.25 -18.07
CA ALA A 254 -14.68 -9.58 -18.68
C ALA A 254 -15.74 -10.47 -18.02
N ARG A 255 -16.10 -10.22 -16.74
CA ARG A 255 -17.12 -10.99 -16.01
C ARG A 255 -18.57 -10.57 -16.27
N GLY A 256 -18.83 -9.63 -17.19
CA GLY A 256 -20.17 -9.34 -17.71
C GLY A 256 -21.20 -8.87 -16.68
N GLY A 257 -20.76 -8.16 -15.62
CA GLY A 257 -21.70 -7.52 -14.70
C GLY A 257 -22.50 -6.43 -15.43
N GLU A 258 -23.82 -6.38 -15.27
CA GLU A 258 -24.72 -5.35 -15.84
C GLU A 258 -24.35 -3.89 -15.48
N ASN A 259 -23.38 -3.68 -14.60
CA ASN A 259 -22.79 -2.41 -14.21
C ASN A 259 -21.33 -2.30 -14.67
N GLY A 260 -21.08 -2.52 -15.96
CA GLY A 260 -19.78 -2.20 -16.57
C GLY A 260 -19.43 -0.75 -16.31
N ILE A 261 -18.12 -0.47 -16.09
CA ILE A 261 -17.63 0.90 -15.92
C ILE A 261 -18.08 1.72 -17.14
N PRO A 262 -18.75 2.86 -16.95
CA PRO A 262 -19.15 3.74 -18.05
C PRO A 262 -17.94 4.07 -18.94
N GLU A 263 -18.16 4.20 -20.24
CA GLU A 263 -17.07 4.49 -21.19
C GLU A 263 -16.34 5.80 -20.85
N SER A 264 -17.08 6.79 -20.30
CA SER A 264 -16.52 8.03 -19.76
C SER A 264 -15.53 7.79 -18.61
N ALA A 265 -15.84 6.91 -17.69
CA ALA A 265 -14.95 6.60 -16.56
C ALA A 265 -13.70 5.80 -16.99
N ARG A 266 -13.78 5.05 -18.11
CA ARG A 266 -12.59 4.40 -18.71
C ARG A 266 -11.68 5.44 -19.37
N ALA A 267 -12.26 6.41 -20.06
CA ALA A 267 -11.53 7.50 -20.68
C ALA A 267 -10.84 8.37 -19.62
N GLU A 268 -11.56 8.79 -18.58
CA GLU A 268 -11.02 9.57 -17.48
C GLU A 268 -9.86 8.86 -16.74
N LEU A 269 -9.97 7.52 -16.55
CA LEU A 269 -8.90 6.74 -15.94
C LEU A 269 -7.69 6.59 -16.87
N ALA A 270 -7.92 6.39 -18.17
CA ALA A 270 -6.85 6.31 -19.15
C ALA A 270 -6.11 7.66 -19.27
N ASP A 271 -6.85 8.77 -19.27
CA ASP A 271 -6.31 10.12 -19.29
C ASP A 271 -5.53 10.41 -18.00
N PHE A 272 -6.08 10.06 -16.83
CA PHE A 272 -5.38 10.21 -15.55
C PHE A 272 -4.06 9.41 -15.49
N ILE A 273 -4.07 8.16 -15.99
CA ILE A 273 -2.84 7.34 -16.05
C ILE A 273 -1.84 7.94 -17.04
N SER A 274 -2.31 8.41 -18.19
CA SER A 274 -1.47 9.07 -19.21
C SER A 274 -0.87 10.37 -18.70
N ASP A 275 -1.66 11.21 -18.06
CA ASP A 275 -1.21 12.50 -17.50
C ASP A 275 -0.21 12.29 -16.36
N THR A 276 -0.48 11.35 -15.45
CA THR A 276 0.43 11.01 -14.36
C THR A 276 1.76 10.43 -14.88
N MET A 277 1.70 9.60 -15.92
CA MET A 277 2.89 9.07 -16.58
C MET A 277 3.66 10.16 -17.33
N ALA A 278 2.98 11.10 -17.99
CA ALA A 278 3.59 12.22 -18.68
C ALA A 278 4.28 13.18 -17.70
N GLU A 279 3.67 13.44 -16.54
CA GLU A 279 4.23 14.27 -15.48
C GLU A 279 5.52 13.65 -14.91
N ILE A 280 5.51 12.33 -14.62
CA ILE A 280 6.67 11.58 -14.14
C ILE A 280 7.80 11.56 -15.17
N LEU A 281 7.49 11.36 -16.45
CA LEU A 281 8.47 11.32 -17.52
C LEU A 281 8.97 12.73 -17.89
N GLY A 282 8.15 13.77 -17.70
CA GLY A 282 8.48 15.18 -17.94
C GLY A 282 9.43 15.76 -16.87
N GLU A 283 9.30 15.36 -15.61
CA GLU A 283 10.20 15.81 -14.54
C GLU A 283 11.60 15.17 -14.60
N SER A 284 11.75 13.98 -15.18
CA SER A 284 13.07 13.35 -15.36
C SER A 284 13.91 13.96 -16.49
N GLY A 285 13.33 14.83 -17.34
CA GLY A 285 14.04 15.50 -18.46
C GLY A 285 14.61 16.89 -18.13
N GLY A 286 14.39 17.43 -16.93
CA GLY A 286 14.67 18.83 -16.59
C GLY A 286 15.92 19.13 -15.76
N ALA A 287 16.74 18.15 -15.42
CA ALA A 287 18.02 18.39 -14.72
C ALA A 287 19.19 18.39 -15.71
N LYS A 288 19.47 19.56 -16.26
CA LYS A 288 20.77 19.92 -16.88
C LYS A 288 21.47 20.92 -16.02
#